data_3d6a163d755ce406db3145e9b1c9a43f
#
_entry.id   3d6a163d755ce406db3145e9b1c9a43f
#
_cell.length_a   1.000
_cell.length_b   1.000
_cell.length_c   1.000
_cell.angle_alpha   90.00
_cell.angle_beta   90.00
_cell.angle_gamma   90.00
#
_symmetry.space_group_name_H-M   'P 1'
#
loop_
_entity.id
_entity.type
_entity.pdbx_description
1 polymer ?
#
loop_
_entity_poly.entity_id
_entity_poly.type
_entity_poly.pdbx_seq_one_letter_code
_entity_poly.pdbx_strand_id
1 'polypeptide(L)'
;MILLILSGGKSRRMGCDKLLLTRPDGIRQIDWLAGLAKATGCEVMLSRRDDSSPPVDLPVIADLHPGGGPLAALAAAHAARPDQPVLMLGGDLFLLDAATLKHLLDHRDPARRATAFANRIDGRPEPHCAIYEVSGSSLAAGWLARGDFHARHFLESLEPRVLDLPQPAALDGANTPHELAECFAKLERGVRLKTLIVRYSRSLHEVLGQEEEQIETLACTVAGLYEELRFRNRLDIRTDDLQANRDGRPLAWDEILVRDEVIDFTLKGGV
;
A
#
# COMPACT_ATOMS: atom_id res chain seq x y z
N MET A 1 -2.60 -22.19 -8.47
CA MET A 1 -1.99 -20.92 -7.96
C MET A 1 -2.40 -20.71 -6.53
N ILE A 2 -1.46 -20.33 -5.68
CA ILE A 2 -1.72 -19.92 -4.29
C ILE A 2 -2.02 -18.43 -4.29
N LEU A 3 -3.00 -17.99 -3.50
CA LEU A 3 -3.18 -16.61 -3.11
C LEU A 3 -2.76 -16.47 -1.64
N LEU A 4 -1.69 -15.74 -1.40
CA LEU A 4 -1.07 -15.57 -0.09
C LEU A 4 -1.42 -14.19 0.47
N ILE A 5 -2.24 -14.15 1.53
CA ILE A 5 -2.51 -12.91 2.27
C ILE A 5 -1.40 -12.72 3.30
N LEU A 6 -0.73 -11.57 3.27
CA LEU A 6 0.31 -11.22 4.22
C LEU A 6 -0.30 -10.72 5.53
N SER A 7 -0.14 -11.47 6.62
CA SER A 7 -0.62 -11.07 7.95
C SER A 7 0.50 -10.70 8.92
N GLY A 8 1.68 -10.46 8.42
CA GLY A 8 2.88 -10.29 9.22
C GLY A 8 3.43 -8.87 9.21
N GLY A 9 2.94 -8.00 10.05
CA GLY A 9 3.60 -6.74 10.35
C GLY A 9 3.44 -6.43 11.84
N LYS A 10 4.55 -6.24 12.59
CA LYS A 10 4.44 -5.51 13.84
C LYS A 10 3.97 -4.12 13.45
N SER A 11 2.65 -3.89 13.45
CA SER A 11 2.03 -2.58 13.22
C SER A 11 2.39 -1.61 14.35
N ARG A 12 3.72 -1.44 14.59
CA ARG A 12 4.24 -0.65 15.72
C ARG A 12 3.74 0.79 15.70
N ARG A 13 3.52 1.33 14.50
CA ARG A 13 3.00 2.69 14.30
C ARG A 13 1.48 2.76 14.47
N MET A 14 0.78 1.66 14.24
CA MET A 14 -0.69 1.56 14.36
C MET A 14 -1.13 1.09 15.74
N GLY A 15 -0.25 0.40 16.51
CA GLY A 15 -0.59 -0.15 17.81
C GLY A 15 -1.59 -1.31 17.81
N CYS A 16 -2.05 -1.76 16.63
CA CYS A 16 -3.04 -2.83 16.47
C CYS A 16 -2.77 -3.66 15.21
N ASP A 17 -3.35 -4.86 15.14
CA ASP A 17 -3.32 -5.69 13.94
C ASP A 17 -4.27 -5.10 12.89
N LYS A 18 -3.72 -4.62 11.77
CA LYS A 18 -4.47 -4.00 10.68
C LYS A 18 -5.53 -4.92 10.07
N LEU A 19 -5.26 -6.22 10.03
CA LEU A 19 -6.19 -7.22 9.49
C LEU A 19 -7.49 -7.34 10.33
N LEU A 20 -7.43 -6.98 11.61
CA LEU A 20 -8.59 -7.02 12.51
C LEU A 20 -9.39 -5.71 12.51
N LEU A 21 -8.90 -4.67 11.86
CA LEU A 21 -9.60 -3.41 11.78
C LEU A 21 -10.90 -3.57 10.98
N THR A 22 -11.96 -2.96 11.51
CA THR A 22 -13.25 -2.88 10.84
C THR A 22 -13.23 -1.72 9.86
N ARG A 23 -13.54 -1.99 8.61
CA ARG A 23 -13.70 -1.03 7.52
C ARG A 23 -14.99 -0.21 7.71
N PRO A 24 -15.16 0.92 7.02
CA PRO A 24 -16.39 1.72 7.08
C PRO A 24 -17.66 0.95 6.69
N ASP A 25 -17.55 -0.09 5.87
CA ASP A 25 -18.65 -0.98 5.48
C ASP A 25 -19.03 -2.02 6.55
N GLY A 26 -18.36 -2.01 7.72
CA GLY A 26 -18.60 -2.93 8.83
C GLY A 26 -17.89 -4.28 8.71
N ILE A 27 -17.15 -4.54 7.63
CA ILE A 27 -16.43 -5.78 7.38
C ILE A 27 -14.99 -5.65 7.91
N ARG A 28 -14.46 -6.69 8.59
CA ARG A 28 -13.03 -6.67 8.96
C ARG A 28 -12.15 -6.78 7.72
N GLN A 29 -10.99 -6.13 7.74
CA GLN A 29 -10.05 -6.13 6.61
C GLN A 29 -9.69 -7.56 6.16
N ILE A 30 -9.44 -8.48 7.11
CA ILE A 30 -9.11 -9.87 6.77
C ILE A 30 -10.28 -10.59 6.08
N ASP A 31 -11.52 -10.36 6.53
CA ASP A 31 -12.70 -10.99 5.93
C ASP A 31 -12.95 -10.46 4.51
N TRP A 32 -12.71 -9.16 4.30
CA TRP A 32 -12.74 -8.56 2.97
C TRP A 32 -11.72 -9.19 2.03
N LEU A 33 -10.42 -9.22 2.44
CA LEU A 33 -9.37 -9.83 1.62
C LEU A 33 -9.60 -11.30 1.36
N ALA A 34 -10.05 -12.05 2.37
CA ALA A 34 -10.40 -13.47 2.22
C ALA A 34 -11.57 -13.68 1.26
N GLY A 35 -12.57 -12.77 1.29
CA GLY A 35 -13.70 -12.78 0.35
C GLY A 35 -13.25 -12.55 -1.09
N LEU A 36 -12.43 -11.52 -1.32
CA LEU A 36 -11.82 -11.26 -2.64
C LEU A 36 -11.00 -12.45 -3.12
N ALA A 37 -10.16 -13.00 -2.24
CA ALA A 37 -9.29 -14.12 -2.56
C ALA A 37 -10.08 -15.38 -2.94
N LYS A 38 -11.10 -15.74 -2.18
CA LYS A 38 -11.97 -16.90 -2.47
C LYS A 38 -12.69 -16.77 -3.82
N ALA A 39 -13.07 -15.55 -4.20
CA ALA A 39 -13.71 -15.29 -5.49
C ALA A 39 -12.80 -15.54 -6.69
N THR A 40 -11.48 -15.62 -6.51
CA THR A 40 -10.53 -15.92 -7.59
C THR A 40 -10.45 -17.39 -7.98
N GLY A 41 -10.96 -18.29 -7.14
CA GLY A 41 -10.80 -19.75 -7.29
C GLY A 41 -9.39 -20.27 -6.97
N CYS A 42 -8.51 -19.43 -6.43
CA CYS A 42 -7.16 -19.82 -5.97
C CYS A 42 -7.22 -20.54 -4.62
N GLU A 43 -6.17 -21.33 -4.31
CA GLU A 43 -5.93 -21.84 -2.95
C GLU A 43 -5.50 -20.68 -2.06
N VAL A 44 -6.36 -20.28 -1.11
CA VAL A 44 -6.10 -19.11 -0.26
C VAL A 44 -5.36 -19.53 0.99
N MET A 45 -4.27 -18.84 1.30
CA MET A 45 -3.43 -19.09 2.49
C MET A 45 -3.08 -17.78 3.18
N LEU A 46 -2.84 -17.84 4.48
CA LEU A 46 -2.42 -16.72 5.31
C LEU A 46 -0.95 -16.89 5.71
N SER A 47 -0.09 -15.92 5.40
CA SER A 47 1.28 -15.91 5.93
C SER A 47 1.28 -15.37 7.34
N ARG A 48 1.93 -16.05 8.28
CA ARG A 48 2.11 -15.60 9.67
C ARG A 48 3.55 -15.79 10.13
N ARG A 49 3.97 -14.89 11.03
CA ARG A 49 5.31 -14.95 11.66
C ARG A 49 5.39 -15.93 12.82
N ASP A 50 4.26 -16.28 13.41
CA ASP A 50 4.15 -17.09 14.60
C ASP A 50 3.01 -18.11 14.48
N ASP A 51 2.99 -19.07 15.40
CA ASP A 51 1.98 -20.12 15.49
C ASP A 51 0.68 -19.68 16.18
N SER A 52 0.47 -18.37 16.37
CA SER A 52 -0.78 -17.86 16.94
C SER A 52 -1.97 -18.23 16.06
N SER A 53 -3.12 -18.48 16.69
CA SER A 53 -4.34 -18.82 15.96
C SER A 53 -4.68 -17.75 14.92
N PRO A 54 -4.97 -18.13 13.68
CA PRO A 54 -5.32 -17.15 12.66
C PRO A 54 -6.65 -16.47 13.03
N PRO A 55 -6.81 -15.18 12.65
CA PRO A 55 -8.03 -14.43 12.92
C PRO A 55 -9.21 -14.86 12.04
N VAL A 56 -8.99 -15.77 11.13
CA VAL A 56 -9.94 -16.30 10.16
C VAL A 56 -9.59 -17.76 9.86
N ASP A 57 -10.60 -18.55 9.51
CA ASP A 57 -10.42 -19.97 9.13
C ASP A 57 -9.80 -20.08 7.72
N LEU A 58 -8.49 -19.93 7.66
CA LEU A 58 -7.66 -20.11 6.47
C LEU A 58 -6.41 -20.94 6.82
N PRO A 59 -5.92 -21.77 5.89
CA PRO A 59 -4.63 -22.43 6.03
C PRO A 59 -3.51 -21.41 6.26
N VAL A 60 -2.60 -21.71 7.18
CA VAL A 60 -1.48 -20.85 7.55
C VAL A 60 -0.18 -21.37 6.97
N ILE A 61 0.63 -20.46 6.44
CA ILE A 61 2.04 -20.70 6.12
C ILE A 61 2.88 -19.89 7.11
N ALA A 62 3.71 -20.58 7.90
CA ALA A 62 4.65 -19.92 8.81
C ALA A 62 5.88 -19.39 8.03
N ASP A 63 6.34 -18.21 8.37
CA ASP A 63 7.54 -17.61 7.79
C ASP A 63 8.77 -18.44 8.20
N LEU A 64 9.52 -18.94 7.23
CA LEU A 64 10.75 -19.72 7.48
C LEU A 64 11.94 -18.83 7.88
N HIS A 65 11.87 -17.53 7.65
CA HIS A 65 12.92 -16.53 7.93
C HIS A 65 12.38 -15.40 8.79
N PRO A 66 12.46 -15.48 10.14
CA PRO A 66 11.98 -14.42 11.01
C PRO A 66 12.60 -13.07 10.66
N GLY A 67 11.75 -12.07 10.40
CA GLY A 67 12.20 -10.72 10.01
C GLY A 67 12.41 -10.49 8.52
N GLY A 68 12.30 -11.51 7.68
CA GLY A 68 12.46 -11.40 6.23
C GLY A 68 11.30 -10.72 5.49
N GLY A 69 10.24 -10.32 6.21
CA GLY A 69 9.12 -9.57 5.64
C GLY A 69 8.37 -10.33 4.53
N PRO A 70 7.81 -9.60 3.55
CA PRO A 70 7.03 -10.20 2.47
C PRO A 70 7.81 -11.23 1.64
N LEU A 71 9.12 -11.05 1.52
CA LEU A 71 9.97 -11.98 0.78
C LEU A 71 10.10 -13.34 1.49
N ALA A 72 10.13 -13.35 2.84
CA ALA A 72 10.11 -14.60 3.61
C ALA A 72 8.79 -15.36 3.45
N ALA A 73 7.68 -14.64 3.40
CA ALA A 73 6.38 -15.23 3.13
C ALA A 73 6.31 -15.85 1.73
N LEU A 74 6.85 -15.16 0.71
CA LEU A 74 6.95 -15.69 -0.66
C LEU A 74 7.80 -16.96 -0.72
N ALA A 75 8.96 -16.98 -0.07
CA ALA A 75 9.83 -18.14 -0.02
C ALA A 75 9.16 -19.34 0.67
N ALA A 76 8.44 -19.09 1.78
CA ALA A 76 7.70 -20.12 2.50
C ALA A 76 6.53 -20.67 1.67
N ALA A 77 5.81 -19.83 0.94
CA ALA A 77 4.74 -20.25 0.04
C ALA A 77 5.27 -21.12 -1.11
N HIS A 78 6.38 -20.71 -1.73
CA HIS A 78 7.04 -21.53 -2.75
C HIS A 78 7.51 -22.87 -2.19
N ALA A 79 8.11 -22.90 -1.01
CA ALA A 79 8.55 -24.17 -0.39
C ALA A 79 7.37 -25.12 -0.10
N ALA A 80 6.21 -24.56 0.31
CA ALA A 80 5.00 -25.34 0.57
C ALA A 80 4.34 -25.87 -0.72
N ARG A 81 4.47 -25.15 -1.83
CA ARG A 81 3.86 -25.47 -3.14
C ARG A 81 4.82 -25.12 -4.29
N PRO A 82 5.89 -25.90 -4.50
CA PRO A 82 6.97 -25.54 -5.42
C PRO A 82 6.56 -25.45 -6.90
N ASP A 83 5.47 -26.11 -7.25
CA ASP A 83 4.97 -26.15 -8.64
C ASP A 83 3.86 -25.14 -8.92
N GLN A 84 3.56 -24.25 -7.97
CA GLN A 84 2.48 -23.29 -8.10
C GLN A 84 3.01 -21.84 -8.07
N PRO A 85 2.50 -20.97 -8.96
CA PRO A 85 2.72 -19.53 -8.84
C PRO A 85 2.01 -18.98 -7.61
N VAL A 86 2.54 -17.88 -7.08
CA VAL A 86 2.05 -17.21 -5.87
C VAL A 86 1.52 -15.83 -6.21
N LEU A 87 0.24 -15.58 -5.97
CA LEU A 87 -0.34 -14.24 -5.93
C LEU A 87 -0.25 -13.73 -4.48
N MET A 88 0.53 -12.68 -4.26
CA MET A 88 0.77 -12.10 -2.95
C MET A 88 -0.12 -10.87 -2.74
N LEU A 89 -0.84 -10.80 -1.62
CA LEU A 89 -1.66 -9.66 -1.22
C LEU A 89 -1.23 -9.09 0.12
N GLY A 90 -0.94 -7.79 0.16
CA GLY A 90 -0.68 -7.05 1.39
C GLY A 90 -1.93 -6.93 2.27
N GLY A 91 -1.78 -7.16 3.57
CA GLY A 91 -2.89 -7.02 4.53
C GLY A 91 -3.35 -5.56 4.75
N ASP A 92 -2.56 -4.60 4.30
CA ASP A 92 -2.80 -3.15 4.42
C ASP A 92 -3.51 -2.53 3.20
N LEU A 93 -3.87 -3.32 2.20
CA LEU A 93 -4.53 -2.86 0.98
C LEU A 93 -6.05 -2.69 1.21
N PHE A 94 -6.43 -1.64 1.93
CA PHE A 94 -7.84 -1.38 2.28
C PHE A 94 -8.72 -1.02 1.08
N LEU A 95 -8.13 -0.48 0.02
CA LEU A 95 -8.84 -0.03 -1.18
C LEU A 95 -8.85 -1.07 -2.31
N LEU A 96 -8.18 -2.21 -2.12
CA LEU A 96 -8.18 -3.28 -3.11
C LEU A 96 -9.61 -3.76 -3.38
N ASP A 97 -9.96 -3.84 -4.66
CA ASP A 97 -11.27 -4.29 -5.13
C ASP A 97 -11.19 -5.51 -6.07
N ALA A 98 -12.35 -6.10 -6.33
CA ALA A 98 -12.47 -7.28 -7.18
C ALA A 98 -12.07 -7.01 -8.63
N ALA A 99 -12.32 -5.82 -9.16
CA ALA A 99 -11.99 -5.44 -10.53
C ALA A 99 -10.47 -5.36 -10.73
N THR A 100 -9.76 -4.75 -9.77
CA THR A 100 -8.29 -4.67 -9.76
C THR A 100 -7.67 -6.06 -9.68
N LEU A 101 -8.16 -6.90 -8.76
CA LEU A 101 -7.63 -8.26 -8.61
C LEU A 101 -7.91 -9.12 -9.87
N LYS A 102 -9.11 -9.01 -10.44
CA LYS A 102 -9.45 -9.65 -11.71
C LYS A 102 -8.56 -9.17 -12.84
N HIS A 103 -8.30 -7.87 -12.94
CA HIS A 103 -7.42 -7.31 -13.97
C HIS A 103 -6.00 -7.89 -13.90
N LEU A 104 -5.44 -8.03 -12.69
CA LEU A 104 -4.14 -8.67 -12.49
C LEU A 104 -4.13 -10.12 -12.99
N LEU A 105 -5.17 -10.88 -12.67
CA LEU A 105 -5.29 -12.29 -13.08
C LEU A 105 -5.47 -12.44 -14.59
N ASP A 106 -6.31 -11.62 -15.21
CA ASP A 106 -6.60 -11.65 -16.66
C ASP A 106 -5.37 -11.25 -17.50
N HIS A 107 -4.49 -10.41 -16.95
CA HIS A 107 -3.29 -9.91 -17.63
C HIS A 107 -1.99 -10.57 -17.15
N ARG A 108 -2.10 -11.64 -16.36
CA ARG A 108 -0.94 -12.46 -15.97
C ARG A 108 -0.15 -12.89 -17.18
N ASP A 109 1.17 -12.83 -17.09
CA ASP A 109 2.09 -13.30 -18.14
C ASP A 109 2.98 -14.42 -17.62
N PRO A 110 2.63 -15.70 -17.86
CA PRO A 110 3.43 -16.85 -17.42
C PRO A 110 4.81 -16.96 -18.07
N ALA A 111 5.08 -16.21 -19.14
CA ALA A 111 6.41 -16.16 -19.77
C ALA A 111 7.39 -15.23 -19.03
N ARG A 112 6.87 -14.35 -18.19
CA ARG A 112 7.64 -13.51 -17.27
C ARG A 112 7.81 -14.19 -15.92
N ARG A 113 8.74 -13.71 -15.11
CA ARG A 113 8.94 -14.21 -13.74
C ARG A 113 7.92 -13.65 -12.75
N ALA A 114 7.34 -12.50 -13.07
CA ALA A 114 6.28 -11.88 -12.28
C ALA A 114 5.39 -10.97 -13.13
N THR A 115 4.17 -10.71 -12.62
CA THR A 115 3.25 -9.68 -13.11
C THR A 115 2.82 -8.83 -11.93
N ALA A 116 2.94 -7.50 -12.03
CA ALA A 116 2.63 -6.56 -10.96
C ALA A 116 2.02 -5.27 -11.52
N PHE A 117 1.38 -4.49 -10.67
CA PHE A 117 0.96 -3.13 -11.02
C PHE A 117 2.09 -2.12 -10.83
N ALA A 118 2.06 -1.05 -11.62
CA ALA A 118 2.81 0.16 -11.32
C ALA A 118 2.19 0.85 -10.10
N ASN A 119 3.02 1.23 -9.14
CA ASN A 119 2.60 2.13 -8.06
C ASN A 119 2.25 3.50 -8.66
N ARG A 120 1.10 4.07 -8.31
CA ARG A 120 0.59 5.31 -8.90
C ARG A 120 1.47 6.54 -8.65
N ILE A 121 2.31 6.48 -7.62
CA ILE A 121 3.11 7.61 -7.17
C ILE A 121 4.49 7.60 -7.84
N ASP A 122 5.18 6.44 -7.87
CA ASP A 122 6.57 6.35 -8.37
C ASP A 122 6.72 5.51 -9.65
N GLY A 123 5.64 4.91 -10.14
CA GLY A 123 5.65 4.07 -11.34
C GLY A 123 6.39 2.73 -11.18
N ARG A 124 6.97 2.47 -10.00
CA ARG A 124 7.71 1.23 -9.73
C ARG A 124 6.76 0.07 -9.47
N PRO A 125 7.16 -1.18 -9.74
CA PRO A 125 6.29 -2.33 -9.51
C PRO A 125 5.97 -2.52 -8.02
N GLU A 126 4.68 -2.80 -7.70
CA GLU A 126 4.15 -2.96 -6.35
C GLU A 126 4.21 -4.43 -5.92
N PRO A 127 5.04 -4.78 -4.93
CA PRO A 127 5.23 -6.18 -4.52
C PRO A 127 4.07 -6.77 -3.72
N HIS A 128 3.22 -5.92 -3.12
CA HIS A 128 2.15 -6.36 -2.23
C HIS A 128 0.82 -6.68 -2.95
N CYS A 129 0.78 -6.55 -4.28
CA CYS A 129 -0.29 -7.06 -5.14
C CYS A 129 0.34 -7.52 -6.46
N ALA A 130 0.98 -8.69 -6.44
CA ALA A 130 1.75 -9.21 -7.57
C ALA A 130 1.64 -10.72 -7.68
N ILE A 131 1.68 -11.23 -8.91
CA ILE A 131 1.80 -12.67 -9.21
C ILE A 131 3.28 -12.96 -9.45
N TYR A 132 3.81 -13.90 -8.68
CA TYR A 132 5.16 -14.45 -8.84
C TYR A 132 5.04 -15.84 -9.47
N GLU A 133 5.57 -16.00 -10.65
CA GLU A 133 5.62 -17.30 -11.30
C GLU A 133 6.58 -18.25 -10.57
N VAL A 134 6.49 -19.54 -10.81
CA VAL A 134 7.38 -20.54 -10.20
C VAL A 134 8.85 -20.17 -10.40
N SER A 135 9.23 -19.74 -11.61
CA SER A 135 10.60 -19.29 -11.93
C SER A 135 11.04 -18.03 -11.19
N GLY A 136 10.10 -17.20 -10.73
CA GLY A 136 10.36 -16.01 -9.92
C GLY A 136 10.40 -16.33 -8.43
N SER A 137 9.34 -16.96 -7.90
CA SER A 137 9.22 -17.30 -6.48
C SER A 137 10.34 -18.21 -5.97
N SER A 138 10.86 -19.12 -6.81
CA SER A 138 11.98 -20.01 -6.48
C SER A 138 13.28 -19.26 -6.13
N LEU A 139 13.44 -18.03 -6.56
CA LEU A 139 14.63 -17.20 -6.29
C LEU A 139 14.59 -16.51 -4.93
N ALA A 140 13.41 -16.44 -4.27
CA ALA A 140 13.23 -15.69 -3.04
C ALA A 140 14.14 -16.16 -1.89
N ALA A 141 14.28 -17.49 -1.69
CA ALA A 141 15.15 -18.04 -0.65
C ALA A 141 16.62 -17.64 -0.85
N GLY A 142 17.11 -17.60 -2.10
CA GLY A 142 18.46 -17.19 -2.40
C GLY A 142 18.72 -15.68 -2.13
N TRP A 143 17.69 -14.84 -2.28
CA TRP A 143 17.76 -13.42 -1.90
C TRP A 143 17.85 -13.25 -0.39
N LEU A 144 17.00 -13.93 0.35
CA LEU A 144 17.03 -13.92 1.82
C LEU A 144 18.38 -14.40 2.38
N ALA A 145 18.97 -15.43 1.78
CA ALA A 145 20.28 -15.96 2.18
C ALA A 145 21.42 -14.94 2.00
N ARG A 146 21.27 -13.97 1.09
CA ARG A 146 22.22 -12.87 0.90
C ARG A 146 21.99 -11.69 1.86
N GLY A 147 20.96 -11.75 2.71
CA GLY A 147 20.59 -10.67 3.63
C GLY A 147 19.82 -9.52 2.98
N ASP A 148 19.30 -9.70 1.78
CA ASP A 148 18.44 -8.72 1.13
C ASP A 148 16.97 -9.08 1.37
N PHE A 149 16.26 -8.20 2.09
CA PHE A 149 14.86 -8.39 2.50
C PHE A 149 13.89 -7.43 1.78
N HIS A 150 14.37 -6.66 0.79
CA HIS A 150 13.59 -5.65 0.10
C HIS A 150 12.74 -6.26 -1.01
N ALA A 151 11.47 -6.54 -0.72
CA ALA A 151 10.54 -7.18 -1.64
C ALA A 151 10.41 -6.44 -3.00
N ARG A 152 10.47 -5.09 -3.00
CA ARG A 152 10.41 -4.30 -4.22
C ARG A 152 11.67 -4.47 -5.08
N HIS A 153 12.86 -4.42 -4.50
CA HIS A 153 14.12 -4.68 -5.24
C HIS A 153 14.14 -6.10 -5.81
N PHE A 154 13.64 -7.07 -5.03
CA PHE A 154 13.47 -8.43 -5.52
C PHE A 154 12.55 -8.46 -6.75
N LEU A 155 11.35 -7.88 -6.65
CA LEU A 155 10.39 -7.86 -7.76
C LEU A 155 10.97 -7.19 -9.00
N GLU A 156 11.66 -6.05 -8.86
CA GLU A 156 12.33 -5.35 -9.97
C GLU A 156 13.39 -6.22 -10.66
N SER A 157 14.15 -6.98 -9.87
CA SER A 157 15.17 -7.90 -10.42
C SER A 157 14.60 -9.05 -11.25
N LEU A 158 13.31 -9.33 -11.08
CA LEU A 158 12.59 -10.34 -11.87
C LEU A 158 12.16 -9.83 -13.25
N GLU A 159 12.33 -8.53 -13.56
CA GLU A 159 11.86 -7.87 -14.77
C GLU A 159 10.37 -8.17 -15.04
N PRO A 160 9.48 -7.78 -14.11
CA PRO A 160 8.07 -8.16 -14.17
C PRO A 160 7.36 -7.55 -15.37
N ARG A 161 6.27 -8.18 -15.80
CA ARG A 161 5.25 -7.46 -16.56
C ARG A 161 4.60 -6.44 -15.64
N VAL A 162 4.67 -5.16 -16.01
CA VAL A 162 4.05 -4.06 -15.24
C VAL A 162 2.76 -3.64 -15.91
N LEU A 163 1.70 -3.53 -15.12
CA LEU A 163 0.35 -3.15 -15.56
C LEU A 163 -0.05 -1.82 -14.94
N ASP A 164 -0.88 -1.06 -15.64
CA ASP A 164 -1.53 0.11 -15.08
C ASP A 164 -2.69 -0.31 -14.17
N LEU A 165 -2.92 0.46 -13.10
CA LEU A 165 -4.04 0.24 -12.19
C LEU A 165 -5.36 0.67 -12.82
N PRO A 166 -6.38 -0.21 -12.89
CA PRO A 166 -7.71 0.18 -13.37
C PRO A 166 -8.39 1.19 -12.44
N GLN A 167 -8.13 1.09 -11.14
CA GLN A 167 -8.53 2.05 -10.13
C GLN A 167 -7.24 2.60 -9.46
N PRO A 168 -6.87 3.87 -9.71
CA PRO A 168 -5.55 4.40 -9.36
C PRO A 168 -5.16 4.28 -7.88
N ALA A 169 -6.13 4.36 -6.96
CA ALA A 169 -5.88 4.28 -5.53
C ALA A 169 -6.00 2.86 -4.94
N ALA A 170 -6.30 1.83 -5.77
CA ALA A 170 -6.61 0.48 -5.27
C ALA A 170 -5.50 -0.14 -4.42
N LEU A 171 -4.25 0.27 -4.63
CA LEU A 171 -3.09 -0.24 -3.89
C LEU A 171 -2.52 0.78 -2.89
N ASP A 172 -3.25 1.86 -2.59
CA ASP A 172 -2.86 2.74 -1.49
C ASP A 172 -2.96 1.95 -0.17
N GLY A 173 -1.83 1.81 0.52
CA GLY A 173 -1.74 1.06 1.76
C GLY A 173 -1.86 1.95 2.98
N ALA A 174 -2.25 1.38 4.12
CA ALA A 174 -2.32 2.09 5.39
C ALA A 174 -1.28 1.56 6.39
N ASN A 175 -0.23 2.32 6.67
CA ASN A 175 0.84 1.98 7.61
C ASN A 175 0.86 2.86 8.86
N THR A 176 0.11 3.98 8.83
CA THR A 176 -0.05 4.95 9.90
C THR A 176 -1.54 5.23 10.14
N PRO A 177 -1.92 5.81 11.32
CA PRO A 177 -3.30 6.24 11.55
C PRO A 177 -3.80 7.25 10.50
N HIS A 178 -2.96 8.13 10.01
CA HIS A 178 -3.31 9.11 8.98
C HIS A 178 -3.58 8.45 7.62
N GLU A 179 -2.73 7.50 7.20
CA GLU A 179 -2.97 6.72 5.98
C GLU A 179 -4.25 5.88 6.10
N LEU A 180 -4.55 5.35 7.29
CA LEU A 180 -5.81 4.63 7.53
C LEU A 180 -7.02 5.56 7.40
N ALA A 181 -6.96 6.75 7.99
CA ALA A 181 -8.02 7.75 7.87
C ALA A 181 -8.24 8.15 6.39
N GLU A 182 -7.15 8.32 5.63
CA GLU A 182 -7.21 8.56 4.19
C GLU A 182 -7.90 7.42 3.43
N CYS A 183 -7.50 6.16 3.70
CA CYS A 183 -8.15 5.00 3.09
C CYS A 183 -9.65 4.93 3.44
N PHE A 184 -10.02 5.19 4.69
CA PHE A 184 -11.42 5.17 5.12
C PHE A 184 -12.23 6.31 4.49
N ALA A 185 -11.66 7.52 4.40
CA ALA A 185 -12.31 8.62 3.70
C ALA A 185 -12.56 8.29 2.21
N LYS A 186 -11.62 7.61 1.54
CA LYS A 186 -11.78 7.13 0.16
C LYS A 186 -12.86 6.06 0.03
N LEU A 187 -12.97 5.14 0.99
CA LEU A 187 -14.04 4.12 1.01
C LEU A 187 -15.42 4.73 1.18
N GLU A 188 -15.57 5.71 2.07
CA GLU A 188 -16.85 6.36 2.35
C GLU A 188 -17.30 7.31 1.25
N ARG A 189 -16.39 8.07 0.65
CA ARG A 189 -16.67 9.17 -0.27
C ARG A 189 -16.42 8.84 -1.74
N GLY A 190 -15.77 7.71 -2.00
CA GLY A 190 -15.26 7.34 -3.32
C GLY A 190 -13.98 8.09 -3.67
N VAL A 191 -13.18 7.46 -4.52
CA VAL A 191 -11.94 8.05 -5.08
C VAL A 191 -12.30 8.97 -6.23
N ARG A 192 -11.97 10.25 -6.12
CA ARG A 192 -12.25 11.26 -7.15
C ARG A 192 -11.06 12.17 -7.32
N LEU A 193 -10.68 12.39 -8.58
CA LEU A 193 -9.70 13.40 -8.93
C LEU A 193 -10.27 14.79 -8.62
N LYS A 194 -9.50 15.61 -7.94
CA LYS A 194 -9.83 17.01 -7.64
C LYS A 194 -8.63 17.90 -7.83
N THR A 195 -8.90 19.14 -8.14
CA THR A 195 -7.88 20.19 -8.25
C THR A 195 -7.86 21.00 -6.96
N LEU A 196 -6.69 21.26 -6.44
CA LEU A 196 -6.46 22.10 -5.26
C LEU A 196 -5.36 23.12 -5.58
N ILE A 197 -5.34 24.22 -4.82
CA ILE A 197 -4.23 25.15 -4.79
C ILE A 197 -3.49 24.93 -3.47
N VAL A 198 -2.18 24.72 -3.54
CA VAL A 198 -1.33 24.57 -2.37
C VAL A 198 -0.41 25.77 -2.29
N ARG A 199 -0.39 26.45 -1.14
CA ARG A 199 0.51 27.55 -0.84
C ARG A 199 1.50 27.16 0.22
N TYR A 200 2.69 27.68 0.11
CA TYR A 200 3.81 27.39 0.98
C TYR A 200 4.25 28.64 1.73
N SER A 201 4.44 28.53 3.05
CA SER A 201 5.06 29.60 3.81
C SER A 201 6.47 29.90 3.28
N ARG A 202 6.98 31.08 3.58
CA ARG A 202 8.33 31.52 3.13
C ARG A 202 9.40 30.45 3.38
N SER A 203 9.41 29.85 4.57
CA SER A 203 10.38 28.82 4.93
C SER A 203 10.27 27.56 4.08
N LEU A 204 9.06 27.16 3.66
CA LEU A 204 8.84 26.02 2.76
C LEU A 204 9.17 26.42 1.32
N HIS A 205 8.84 27.66 0.90
CA HIS A 205 9.21 28.18 -0.40
C HIS A 205 10.73 28.13 -0.63
N GLU A 206 11.53 28.50 0.37
CA GLU A 206 13.01 28.43 0.29
C GLU A 206 13.50 26.99 0.02
N VAL A 207 12.78 25.97 0.49
CA VAL A 207 13.10 24.55 0.26
C VAL A 207 12.58 24.05 -1.08
N LEU A 208 11.36 24.46 -1.46
CA LEU A 208 10.65 23.95 -2.63
C LEU A 208 10.90 24.74 -3.90
N GLY A 209 11.35 26.01 -3.78
CA GLY A 209 11.56 26.92 -4.91
C GLY A 209 10.27 27.48 -5.52
N GLN A 210 9.11 27.30 -4.86
CA GLN A 210 7.80 27.77 -5.34
C GLN A 210 6.90 28.21 -4.18
N GLU A 211 6.11 29.26 -4.38
CA GLU A 211 5.20 29.82 -3.38
C GLU A 211 3.82 29.17 -3.43
N GLU A 212 3.39 28.78 -4.61
CA GLU A 212 2.08 28.21 -4.88
C GLU A 212 2.17 27.18 -6.01
N GLU A 213 1.38 26.13 -5.94
CA GLU A 213 1.14 25.22 -7.05
C GLU A 213 -0.32 24.81 -7.15
N GLN A 214 -0.79 24.58 -8.36
CA GLN A 214 -2.05 23.90 -8.62
C GLN A 214 -1.77 22.41 -8.77
N ILE A 215 -2.49 21.58 -8.01
CA ILE A 215 -2.28 20.14 -7.98
C ILE A 215 -3.57 19.38 -8.28
N GLU A 216 -3.47 18.37 -9.14
CA GLU A 216 -4.48 17.33 -9.26
C GLU A 216 -4.14 16.21 -8.29
N THR A 217 -5.11 15.81 -7.45
CA THR A 217 -4.92 14.84 -6.38
C THR A 217 -6.11 13.91 -6.21
N LEU A 218 -5.84 12.68 -5.77
CA LEU A 218 -6.83 11.72 -5.29
C LEU A 218 -6.97 11.74 -3.76
N ALA A 219 -6.21 12.58 -3.07
CA ALA A 219 -6.25 12.68 -1.61
C ALA A 219 -7.63 13.13 -1.12
N CYS A 220 -8.16 12.44 -0.12
CA CYS A 220 -9.39 12.80 0.56
C CYS A 220 -9.15 13.62 1.82
N THR A 221 -7.96 13.51 2.44
CA THR A 221 -7.59 14.19 3.67
C THR A 221 -6.36 15.09 3.48
N VAL A 222 -6.14 15.98 4.43
CA VAL A 222 -4.93 16.83 4.49
C VAL A 222 -3.67 15.97 4.55
N ALA A 223 -3.69 14.88 5.32
CA ALA A 223 -2.56 13.96 5.41
C ALA A 223 -2.29 13.26 4.08
N GLY A 224 -3.33 12.81 3.38
CA GLY A 224 -3.20 12.19 2.06
C GLY A 224 -2.60 13.15 1.04
N LEU A 225 -3.03 14.41 1.04
CA LEU A 225 -2.45 15.46 0.20
C LEU A 225 -0.97 15.66 0.53
N TYR A 226 -0.63 15.75 1.82
CA TYR A 226 0.75 15.96 2.23
C TYR A 226 1.66 14.78 1.82
N GLU A 227 1.22 13.54 1.95
CA GLU A 227 2.00 12.38 1.50
C GLU A 227 2.26 12.41 -0.02
N GLU A 228 1.28 12.83 -0.85
CA GLU A 228 1.49 13.02 -2.29
C GLU A 228 2.51 14.15 -2.56
N LEU A 229 2.41 15.28 -1.87
CA LEU A 229 3.35 16.39 -1.99
C LEU A 229 4.76 16.03 -1.52
N ARG A 230 4.84 15.35 -0.37
CA ARG A 230 6.10 14.87 0.21
C ARG A 230 6.85 13.98 -0.75
N PHE A 231 6.14 13.07 -1.39
CA PHE A 231 6.74 12.18 -2.37
C PHE A 231 7.18 12.94 -3.64
N ARG A 232 6.28 13.75 -4.22
CA ARG A 232 6.52 14.53 -5.45
C ARG A 232 7.74 15.46 -5.30
N ASN A 233 7.80 16.15 -4.18
CA ASN A 233 8.81 17.17 -3.91
C ASN A 233 10.02 16.63 -3.12
N ARG A 234 10.06 15.32 -2.83
CA ARG A 234 11.12 14.66 -2.02
C ARG A 234 11.33 15.34 -0.66
N LEU A 235 10.24 15.74 -0.01
CA LEU A 235 10.30 16.40 1.29
C LEU A 235 10.57 15.38 2.39
N ASP A 236 11.52 15.69 3.27
CA ASP A 236 11.79 14.93 4.50
C ASP A 236 11.39 15.75 5.73
N ILE A 237 10.15 16.25 5.73
CA ILE A 237 9.56 17.02 6.83
C ILE A 237 8.47 16.16 7.48
N ARG A 238 8.44 16.12 8.80
CA ARG A 238 7.44 15.36 9.53
C ARG A 238 6.15 16.16 9.67
N THR A 239 5.03 15.48 9.74
CA THR A 239 3.71 16.11 10.01
C THR A 239 3.69 16.86 11.36
N ASP A 240 4.51 16.43 12.33
CA ASP A 240 4.64 17.11 13.62
C ASP A 240 5.25 18.52 13.49
N ASP A 241 6.08 18.73 12.47
CA ASP A 241 6.80 19.98 12.21
C ASP A 241 6.03 20.91 11.25
N LEU A 242 4.89 20.45 10.73
CA LEU A 242 4.05 21.18 9.77
C LEU A 242 2.68 21.51 10.35
N GLN A 243 2.09 22.58 9.82
CA GLN A 243 0.70 22.95 10.00
C GLN A 243 0.08 23.20 8.63
N ALA A 244 -1.07 22.57 8.39
CA ALA A 244 -1.94 22.89 7.27
C ALA A 244 -3.02 23.87 7.74
N ASN A 245 -3.39 24.82 6.87
CA ASN A 245 -4.41 25.82 7.18
C ASN A 245 -5.36 25.98 5.97
N ARG A 246 -6.59 26.42 6.24
CA ARG A 246 -7.59 26.84 5.25
C ARG A 246 -8.16 28.18 5.72
N ASP A 247 -8.02 29.23 4.92
CA ASP A 247 -8.47 30.58 5.27
C ASP A 247 -7.95 31.06 6.65
N GLY A 248 -6.68 30.74 6.96
CA GLY A 248 -6.05 31.07 8.23
C GLY A 248 -6.46 30.17 9.42
N ARG A 249 -7.38 29.21 9.24
CA ARG A 249 -7.79 28.25 10.25
C ARG A 249 -6.91 26.99 10.18
N PRO A 250 -6.29 26.56 11.29
CA PRO A 250 -5.59 25.29 11.34
C PRO A 250 -6.49 24.11 11.02
N LEU A 251 -6.00 23.19 10.20
CA LEU A 251 -6.66 21.94 9.82
C LEU A 251 -6.10 20.77 10.62
N ALA A 252 -6.95 19.81 10.96
CA ALA A 252 -6.53 18.49 11.39
C ALA A 252 -5.99 17.68 10.19
N TRP A 253 -5.11 16.72 10.45
CA TRP A 253 -4.52 15.88 9.40
C TRP A 253 -5.53 14.96 8.72
N ASP A 254 -6.57 14.56 9.43
CA ASP A 254 -7.71 13.77 8.95
C ASP A 254 -8.87 14.63 8.39
N GLU A 255 -8.72 15.95 8.36
CA GLU A 255 -9.74 16.85 7.80
C GLU A 255 -9.93 16.60 6.31
N ILE A 256 -11.21 16.55 5.91
CA ILE A 256 -11.59 16.23 4.53
C ILE A 256 -11.34 17.41 3.61
N LEU A 257 -10.76 17.10 2.45
CA LEU A 257 -10.53 18.03 1.34
C LEU A 257 -11.69 17.99 0.35
N VAL A 258 -12.13 19.15 -0.10
CA VAL A 258 -13.09 19.29 -1.20
C VAL A 258 -12.41 19.88 -2.44
N ARG A 259 -13.15 20.00 -3.56
CA ARG A 259 -12.62 20.56 -4.81
C ARG A 259 -12.40 22.08 -4.68
N ASP A 260 -11.41 22.58 -5.42
CA ASP A 260 -11.11 24.01 -5.61
C ASP A 260 -10.77 24.75 -4.31
N GLU A 261 -10.24 24.03 -3.30
CA GLU A 261 -9.77 24.62 -2.06
C GLU A 261 -8.34 25.13 -2.16
N VAL A 262 -8.02 26.08 -1.31
CA VAL A 262 -6.64 26.55 -1.06
C VAL A 262 -6.18 26.02 0.28
N ILE A 263 -5.06 25.30 0.26
CA ILE A 263 -4.43 24.74 1.48
C ILE A 263 -3.06 25.36 1.66
N ASP A 264 -2.89 26.06 2.76
CA ASP A 264 -1.62 26.70 3.13
C ASP A 264 -0.82 25.75 4.05
N PHE A 265 0.41 25.42 3.66
CA PHE A 265 1.35 24.67 4.52
C PHE A 265 2.37 25.61 5.12
N THR A 266 2.58 25.50 6.44
CA THR A 266 3.52 26.31 7.21
C THR A 266 4.40 25.41 8.10
N LEU A 267 5.67 25.79 8.31
CA LEU A 267 6.52 25.15 9.33
C LEU A 267 6.12 25.66 10.72
N LYS A 268 5.97 24.73 11.68
CA LYS A 268 5.76 25.10 13.08
C LYS A 268 7.07 25.64 13.65
N GLY A 269 7.01 26.82 14.25
CA GLY A 269 8.19 27.45 14.87
C GLY A 269 9.06 28.28 13.92
N GLY A 270 8.68 28.45 12.65
CA GLY A 270 9.26 29.42 11.74
C GLY A 270 8.59 30.79 11.93
N VAL A 271 9.32 31.79 12.38
CA VAL A 271 8.92 33.19 12.36
C VAL A 271 9.10 33.73 10.96
#